data_955233db90068a0ea2e0e6ed5eee7d77
#
_entry.id   955233db90068a0ea2e0e6ed5eee7d77
#
_cell.length_a   1.000
_cell.length_b   1.000
_cell.length_c   1.000
_cell.angle_alpha   90.00
_cell.angle_beta   90.00
_cell.angle_gamma   90.00
#
_symmetry.space_group_name_H-M   'P 1'
#
loop_
_entity.id
_entity.type
_entity.pdbx_description
1 polymer ?
#
loop_
_entity_poly.entity_id
_entity_poly.type
_entity_poly.pdbx_seq_one_letter_code
_entity_poly.pdbx_strand_id
1 'polypeptide(L)'
;ETIRARHPKVLGISGPAAYEEVLGTVREVLPHRHQPNPLVDLIPEQGVKLTPRHYAYLKISEGCNHRCRFCIIPSIRGDLVSRPIGSVMDEAEGLARAGVRELLVVSQDTSAYGVDLKYQTDFWQGRPLKSNLESLASALSELGIWVRLHYVYPYPHVDALIPMMAEGKLLPYIDMPLQHGAQSVLQRMKRPAATEKTLDRIARWRDLCPDLTIRSTFIVGYPGETEAEFETLLQFIETAQLDRIGCFQYSAVKGAAANELPDPVPEEIKADRWEQFMALQQSISASKLQRKVGTTQQILIDTVSDEGSTGRTRAD
;
A
#
# COMPACT_ATOMS: atom_id res chain seq x y z
N GLU A 1 -21.16 -20.67 11.37
CA GLU A 1 -22.59 -20.99 11.65
C GLU A 1 -23.51 -19.79 11.40
N THR A 2 -23.15 -18.58 11.84
CA THR A 2 -24.01 -17.39 11.74
C THR A 2 -24.28 -16.94 10.28
N ILE A 3 -23.32 -17.09 9.38
CA ILE A 3 -23.47 -16.71 7.97
C ILE A 3 -24.45 -17.66 7.27
N ARG A 4 -24.27 -18.97 7.41
CA ARG A 4 -25.17 -19.97 6.80
C ARG A 4 -26.60 -19.89 7.33
N ALA A 5 -26.75 -19.56 8.63
CA ALA A 5 -28.07 -19.38 9.23
C ALA A 5 -28.82 -18.16 8.67
N ARG A 6 -28.09 -17.07 8.38
CA ARG A 6 -28.69 -15.84 7.78
C ARG A 6 -28.82 -15.89 6.27
N HIS A 7 -27.97 -16.67 5.61
CA HIS A 7 -27.89 -16.76 4.16
C HIS A 7 -27.86 -18.23 3.71
N PRO A 8 -29.00 -18.92 3.72
CA PRO A 8 -29.09 -20.36 3.42
C PRO A 8 -28.67 -20.72 1.98
N LYS A 9 -28.58 -19.74 1.09
CA LYS A 9 -28.11 -19.92 -0.31
C LYS A 9 -26.59 -19.84 -0.47
N VAL A 10 -25.83 -19.62 0.63
CA VAL A 10 -24.37 -19.62 0.59
C VAL A 10 -23.85 -21.03 0.42
N LEU A 11 -23.19 -21.31 -0.67
CA LEU A 11 -22.67 -22.62 -1.07
C LEU A 11 -21.43 -23.01 -0.26
N GLY A 12 -20.49 -22.08 -0.08
CA GLY A 12 -19.25 -22.28 0.67
C GLY A 12 -18.84 -21.05 1.45
N ILE A 13 -18.05 -21.23 2.50
CA ILE A 13 -17.39 -20.17 3.25
C ILE A 13 -15.93 -20.56 3.27
N SER A 14 -15.08 -19.76 2.63
CA SER A 14 -13.63 -19.96 2.55
C SER A 14 -12.89 -18.90 3.35
N GLY A 15 -11.65 -19.22 3.74
CA GLY A 15 -10.75 -18.27 4.39
C GLY A 15 -10.09 -17.30 3.42
N PRO A 16 -9.27 -16.35 3.94
CA PRO A 16 -8.45 -15.50 3.10
C PRO A 16 -7.45 -16.36 2.30
N ALA A 17 -7.17 -15.93 1.06
CA ALA A 17 -6.31 -16.64 0.11
C ALA A 17 -6.75 -18.07 -0.31
N ALA A 18 -7.94 -18.53 0.05
CA ALA A 18 -8.47 -19.84 -0.30
C ALA A 18 -9.09 -19.89 -1.71
N TYR A 19 -8.39 -19.38 -2.71
CA TYR A 19 -8.89 -19.27 -4.09
C TYR A 19 -9.24 -20.64 -4.70
N GLU A 20 -8.46 -21.67 -4.40
CA GLU A 20 -8.71 -23.03 -4.89
C GLU A 20 -9.97 -23.65 -4.29
N GLU A 21 -10.27 -23.38 -2.99
CA GLU A 21 -11.51 -23.79 -2.37
C GLU A 21 -12.72 -23.13 -3.02
N VAL A 22 -12.61 -21.84 -3.33
CA VAL A 22 -13.66 -21.10 -4.03
C VAL A 22 -13.90 -21.71 -5.41
N LEU A 23 -12.81 -21.94 -6.17
CA LEU A 23 -12.90 -22.58 -7.49
C LEU A 23 -13.46 -24.01 -7.39
N GLY A 24 -13.05 -24.79 -6.37
CA GLY A 24 -13.59 -26.10 -6.09
C GLY A 24 -15.09 -26.07 -5.86
N THR A 25 -15.57 -25.22 -4.96
CA THR A 25 -17.00 -25.04 -4.66
C THR A 25 -17.80 -24.59 -5.89
N VAL A 26 -17.25 -23.67 -6.69
CA VAL A 26 -17.90 -23.23 -7.95
C VAL A 26 -17.99 -24.39 -8.95
N ARG A 27 -16.93 -25.19 -9.09
CA ARG A 27 -16.90 -26.36 -9.99
C ARG A 27 -17.86 -27.48 -9.58
N GLU A 28 -18.10 -27.66 -8.29
CA GLU A 28 -19.07 -28.65 -7.77
C GLU A 28 -20.52 -28.29 -8.12
N VAL A 29 -20.83 -27.00 -8.17
CA VAL A 29 -22.21 -26.52 -8.36
C VAL A 29 -22.52 -26.17 -9.81
N LEU A 30 -21.53 -25.71 -10.56
CA LEU A 30 -21.68 -25.44 -11.98
C LEU A 30 -21.21 -26.66 -12.78
N PRO A 31 -22.14 -27.40 -13.40
CA PRO A 31 -21.74 -28.53 -14.24
C PRO A 31 -20.81 -28.01 -15.37
N HIS A 32 -19.67 -28.68 -15.51
CA HIS A 32 -18.68 -28.38 -16.54
C HIS A 32 -19.30 -28.42 -17.95
N ARG A 33 -19.84 -27.31 -18.41
CA ARG A 33 -20.26 -27.13 -19.81
C ARG A 33 -19.12 -26.62 -20.71
N HIS A 34 -18.00 -26.26 -20.13
CA HIS A 34 -16.91 -25.67 -20.87
C HIS A 34 -15.57 -26.31 -20.45
N GLN A 35 -14.98 -27.11 -21.32
CA GLN A 35 -13.56 -27.42 -21.21
C GLN A 35 -12.80 -26.20 -21.76
N PRO A 36 -11.88 -25.61 -20.97
CA PRO A 36 -11.09 -24.49 -21.44
C PRO A 36 -10.45 -24.86 -22.78
N ASN A 37 -10.80 -24.13 -23.82
CA ASN A 37 -10.15 -24.22 -25.10
C ASN A 37 -9.11 -23.09 -25.21
N PRO A 38 -7.81 -23.37 -25.14
CA PRO A 38 -6.77 -22.36 -25.16
C PRO A 38 -6.80 -21.43 -26.38
N LEU A 39 -7.52 -21.83 -27.44
CA LEU A 39 -7.68 -21.04 -28.67
C LEU A 39 -8.92 -20.13 -28.67
N VAL A 40 -9.87 -20.37 -27.77
CA VAL A 40 -11.14 -19.63 -27.69
C VAL A 40 -11.32 -18.94 -26.36
N ASP A 41 -10.78 -19.52 -25.28
CA ASP A 41 -10.85 -18.95 -23.94
C ASP A 41 -9.72 -17.95 -23.75
N LEU A 42 -10.03 -16.69 -23.99
CA LEU A 42 -9.14 -15.54 -23.76
C LEU A 42 -8.94 -15.21 -22.27
N ILE A 43 -9.28 -16.12 -21.37
CA ILE A 43 -9.03 -15.96 -19.94
C ILE A 43 -7.61 -16.50 -19.68
N PRO A 44 -6.62 -15.63 -19.37
CA PRO A 44 -5.30 -16.08 -18.99
C PRO A 44 -5.37 -16.97 -17.75
N GLU A 45 -4.43 -17.89 -17.56
CA GLU A 45 -4.32 -18.70 -16.33
C GLU A 45 -4.29 -17.85 -15.05
N GLN A 46 -3.82 -16.58 -15.16
CA GLN A 46 -3.77 -15.60 -14.09
C GLN A 46 -5.12 -14.87 -13.82
N GLY A 47 -6.19 -15.20 -14.55
CA GLY A 47 -7.50 -14.60 -14.38
C GLY A 47 -7.76 -13.36 -15.23
N VAL A 48 -8.94 -12.76 -15.06
CA VAL A 48 -9.36 -11.56 -15.79
C VAL A 48 -8.91 -10.31 -15.05
N LYS A 49 -8.17 -9.46 -15.75
CA LYS A 49 -7.82 -8.13 -15.26
C LYS A 49 -9.04 -7.22 -15.25
N LEU A 50 -9.45 -6.74 -14.07
CA LEU A 50 -10.62 -5.87 -13.89
C LEU A 50 -10.27 -4.37 -13.94
N THR A 51 -9.01 -3.99 -13.86
CA THR A 51 -8.58 -2.59 -13.96
C THR A 51 -8.57 -2.13 -15.43
N PRO A 52 -8.61 -0.81 -15.71
CA PRO A 52 -8.36 -0.26 -17.03
C PRO A 52 -7.06 -0.78 -17.66
N ARG A 53 -6.98 -0.73 -18.99
CA ARG A 53 -5.86 -1.36 -19.73
C ARG A 53 -4.48 -0.86 -19.33
N HIS A 54 -4.36 0.40 -18.98
CA HIS A 54 -3.09 1.11 -18.79
C HIS A 54 -2.42 0.90 -17.43
N TYR A 55 -3.12 0.40 -16.40
CA TYR A 55 -2.51 0.06 -15.12
C TYR A 55 -3.02 -1.27 -14.55
N ALA A 56 -2.26 -1.86 -13.64
CA ALA A 56 -2.65 -3.05 -12.91
C ALA A 56 -2.10 -3.04 -11.48
N TYR A 57 -2.83 -3.66 -10.57
CA TYR A 57 -2.31 -3.99 -9.25
C TYR A 57 -1.48 -5.26 -9.34
N LEU A 58 -0.28 -5.22 -8.77
CA LEU A 58 0.60 -6.36 -8.61
C LEU A 58 0.71 -6.69 -7.13
N LYS A 59 -0.03 -7.70 -6.69
CA LYS A 59 0.00 -8.14 -5.31
C LYS A 59 1.17 -9.09 -5.08
N ILE A 60 2.10 -8.73 -4.19
CA ILE A 60 3.34 -9.45 -3.95
C ILE A 60 3.31 -10.33 -2.70
N SER A 61 2.45 -10.02 -1.74
CA SER A 61 2.24 -10.82 -0.52
C SER A 61 0.84 -10.60 0.06
N GLU A 62 0.45 -11.47 0.99
CA GLU A 62 -0.79 -11.39 1.76
C GLU A 62 -0.46 -11.47 3.26
N GLY A 63 -1.32 -10.87 4.11
CA GLY A 63 -1.16 -10.91 5.54
C GLY A 63 -0.09 -9.94 6.07
N CYS A 64 0.07 -9.87 7.40
CA CYS A 64 0.98 -8.92 8.04
C CYS A 64 1.45 -9.45 9.39
N ASN A 65 2.77 -9.41 9.64
CA ASN A 65 3.37 -9.81 10.92
C ASN A 65 3.36 -8.71 11.97
N HIS A 66 2.97 -7.47 11.62
CA HIS A 66 2.80 -6.42 12.62
C HIS A 66 1.62 -6.74 13.53
N ARG A 67 1.76 -6.33 14.78
CA ARG A 67 0.72 -6.46 15.81
C ARG A 67 0.35 -5.07 16.35
N CYS A 68 0.14 -4.12 15.42
CA CYS A 68 -0.31 -2.78 15.78
C CYS A 68 -1.65 -2.87 16.52
N ARG A 69 -1.76 -2.19 17.67
CA ARG A 69 -2.92 -2.35 18.56
C ARG A 69 -4.24 -1.90 17.94
N PHE A 70 -4.21 -0.94 17.00
CA PHE A 70 -5.40 -0.46 16.29
C PHE A 70 -5.84 -1.35 15.13
N CYS A 71 -5.05 -2.35 14.75
CA CYS A 71 -5.21 -3.08 13.50
C CYS A 71 -5.63 -4.53 13.76
N ILE A 72 -6.58 -5.03 12.96
CA ILE A 72 -7.07 -6.41 12.99
C ILE A 72 -6.68 -7.21 11.74
N ILE A 73 -5.85 -6.66 10.88
CA ILE A 73 -5.44 -7.33 9.62
C ILE A 73 -4.87 -8.73 9.87
N PRO A 74 -3.97 -8.94 10.86
CA PRO A 74 -3.44 -10.28 11.10
C PRO A 74 -4.50 -11.32 11.48
N SER A 75 -5.58 -10.89 12.13
CA SER A 75 -6.69 -11.79 12.47
C SER A 75 -7.62 -12.12 11.31
N ILE A 76 -7.63 -11.25 10.26
CA ILE A 76 -8.50 -11.41 9.07
C ILE A 76 -7.73 -12.05 7.91
N ARG A 77 -6.45 -11.66 7.73
CA ARG A 77 -5.62 -12.05 6.58
C ARG A 77 -4.50 -13.02 6.92
N GLY A 78 -4.28 -13.33 8.21
CA GLY A 78 -3.18 -14.16 8.68
C GLY A 78 -1.84 -13.41 8.72
N ASP A 79 -0.80 -14.19 8.97
CA ASP A 79 0.58 -13.73 8.95
C ASP A 79 1.07 -13.50 7.51
N LEU A 80 2.19 -12.82 7.37
CA LEU A 80 2.80 -12.52 6.07
C LEU A 80 3.09 -13.82 5.30
N VAL A 81 2.58 -13.86 4.06
CA VAL A 81 2.89 -14.90 3.07
C VAL A 81 3.28 -14.22 1.78
N SER A 82 4.56 -14.24 1.46
CA SER A 82 5.12 -13.67 0.23
C SER A 82 4.99 -14.64 -0.94
N ARG A 83 4.67 -14.11 -2.10
CA ARG A 83 4.73 -14.88 -3.35
C ARG A 83 6.20 -15.08 -3.76
N PRO A 84 6.57 -16.23 -4.38
CA PRO A 84 7.88 -16.40 -4.99
C PRO A 84 8.16 -15.30 -6.01
N ILE A 85 9.40 -14.76 -6.02
CA ILE A 85 9.73 -13.61 -6.88
C ILE A 85 9.59 -13.96 -8.37
N GLY A 86 9.90 -15.18 -8.78
CA GLY A 86 9.69 -15.66 -10.14
C GLY A 86 8.23 -15.53 -10.57
N SER A 87 7.30 -16.02 -9.73
CA SER A 87 5.86 -15.93 -10.00
C SER A 87 5.36 -14.46 -10.07
N VAL A 88 5.89 -13.59 -9.23
CA VAL A 88 5.54 -12.14 -9.28
C VAL A 88 6.04 -11.53 -10.58
N MET A 89 7.26 -11.86 -11.00
CA MET A 89 7.86 -11.32 -12.22
C MET A 89 7.19 -11.87 -13.50
N ASP A 90 6.78 -13.14 -13.52
CA ASP A 90 6.04 -13.72 -14.65
C ASP A 90 4.71 -13.01 -14.87
N GLU A 91 3.98 -12.72 -13.78
CA GLU A 91 2.75 -11.93 -13.85
C GLU A 91 3.03 -10.50 -14.32
N ALA A 92 4.02 -9.82 -13.74
CA ALA A 92 4.39 -8.45 -14.10
C ALA A 92 4.77 -8.33 -15.58
N GLU A 93 5.57 -9.27 -16.10
CA GLU A 93 5.95 -9.33 -17.51
C GLU A 93 4.74 -9.59 -18.40
N GLY A 94 3.86 -10.52 -18.01
CA GLY A 94 2.61 -10.79 -18.72
C GLY A 94 1.72 -9.54 -18.83
N LEU A 95 1.58 -8.78 -17.74
CA LEU A 95 0.85 -7.51 -17.70
C LEU A 95 1.50 -6.44 -18.60
N ALA A 96 2.82 -6.30 -18.56
CA ALA A 96 3.55 -5.36 -19.42
C ALA A 96 3.37 -5.71 -20.91
N ARG A 97 3.48 -7.00 -21.29
CA ARG A 97 3.23 -7.48 -22.64
C ARG A 97 1.77 -7.27 -23.09
N ALA A 98 0.81 -7.33 -22.16
CA ALA A 98 -0.59 -7.03 -22.42
C ALA A 98 -0.90 -5.53 -22.58
N GLY A 99 0.13 -4.65 -22.48
CA GLY A 99 0.02 -3.22 -22.70
C GLY A 99 -0.21 -2.39 -21.44
N VAL A 100 -0.06 -2.95 -20.26
CA VAL A 100 -0.02 -2.19 -19.00
C VAL A 100 1.16 -1.23 -19.02
N ARG A 101 0.93 -0.01 -18.55
CA ARG A 101 1.93 1.07 -18.49
C ARG A 101 2.34 1.43 -17.07
N GLU A 102 1.55 1.00 -16.07
CA GLU A 102 1.86 1.21 -14.66
C GLU A 102 1.49 -0.02 -13.83
N LEU A 103 2.43 -0.49 -13.01
CA LEU A 103 2.21 -1.47 -11.97
C LEU A 103 2.12 -0.78 -10.61
N LEU A 104 0.99 -0.99 -9.92
CA LEU A 104 0.79 -0.59 -8.53
C LEU A 104 1.14 -1.79 -7.65
N VAL A 105 2.34 -1.79 -7.09
CA VAL A 105 2.80 -2.88 -6.22
C VAL A 105 2.15 -2.75 -4.86
N VAL A 106 1.42 -3.76 -4.45
CA VAL A 106 0.58 -3.73 -3.23
C VAL A 106 0.77 -4.96 -2.36
N SER A 107 0.69 -4.75 -1.06
CA SER A 107 0.50 -5.75 -0.01
C SER A 107 0.06 -5.04 1.27
N GLN A 108 -0.09 -5.75 2.39
CA GLN A 108 -0.34 -5.12 3.68
C GLN A 108 0.93 -4.48 4.29
N ASP A 109 2.11 -4.99 3.93
CA ASP A 109 3.43 -4.41 4.22
C ASP A 109 4.38 -4.79 3.09
N THR A 110 4.50 -3.91 2.13
CA THR A 110 5.33 -4.13 0.91
C THR A 110 6.80 -4.23 1.25
N SER A 111 7.26 -3.51 2.27
CA SER A 111 8.67 -3.54 2.69
C SER A 111 9.07 -4.84 3.39
N ALA A 112 8.13 -5.61 3.92
CA ALA A 112 8.41 -6.91 4.52
C ALA A 112 8.45 -8.07 3.51
N TYR A 113 8.31 -7.81 2.21
CA TYR A 113 8.32 -8.83 1.18
C TYR A 113 9.55 -9.75 1.29
N GLY A 114 9.30 -11.06 1.33
CA GLY A 114 10.32 -12.11 1.38
C GLY A 114 10.88 -12.44 2.77
N VAL A 115 10.49 -11.71 3.83
CA VAL A 115 10.95 -12.00 5.20
C VAL A 115 10.55 -13.41 5.63
N ASP A 116 9.34 -13.83 5.35
CA ASP A 116 8.81 -15.17 5.63
C ASP A 116 9.52 -16.25 4.82
N LEU A 117 9.97 -15.93 3.61
CA LEU A 117 10.77 -16.77 2.73
C LEU A 117 12.27 -16.78 3.10
N LYS A 118 12.67 -16.06 4.18
CA LYS A 118 14.08 -15.89 4.57
C LYS A 118 14.96 -15.40 3.43
N TYR A 119 14.38 -14.58 2.53
CA TYR A 119 15.04 -14.03 1.35
C TYR A 119 15.64 -15.09 0.42
N GLN A 120 14.99 -16.26 0.33
CA GLN A 120 15.45 -17.34 -0.54
C GLN A 120 15.60 -16.87 -2.00
N THR A 121 16.49 -17.52 -2.71
CA THR A 121 16.67 -17.29 -4.14
C THR A 121 15.63 -18.08 -4.92
N ASP A 122 15.04 -17.43 -5.91
CA ASP A 122 14.18 -18.02 -6.91
C ASP A 122 14.65 -17.56 -8.30
N PHE A 123 14.06 -18.06 -9.38
CA PHE A 123 14.54 -17.78 -10.74
C PHE A 123 13.48 -17.07 -11.56
N TRP A 124 13.91 -16.09 -12.32
CA TRP A 124 13.12 -15.46 -13.38
C TRP A 124 13.96 -15.40 -14.67
N GLN A 125 13.45 -15.96 -15.76
CA GLN A 125 14.17 -16.07 -17.05
C GLN A 125 15.59 -16.67 -16.91
N GLY A 126 15.75 -17.66 -16.03
CA GLY A 126 17.04 -18.30 -15.76
C GLY A 126 18.01 -17.48 -14.89
N ARG A 127 17.64 -16.27 -14.47
CA ARG A 127 18.43 -15.43 -13.55
C ARG A 127 18.03 -15.68 -12.11
N PRO A 128 18.99 -15.90 -11.21
CA PRO A 128 18.69 -16.00 -9.78
C PRO A 128 18.38 -14.61 -9.20
N LEU A 129 17.27 -14.51 -8.48
CA LEU A 129 16.82 -13.30 -7.78
C LEU A 129 16.55 -13.63 -6.32
N LYS A 130 16.97 -12.75 -5.39
CA LYS A 130 16.59 -12.86 -3.98
C LYS A 130 15.15 -12.38 -3.82
N SER A 131 14.35 -13.14 -3.08
CA SER A 131 12.97 -12.74 -2.72
C SER A 131 13.01 -11.63 -1.65
N ASN A 132 13.37 -10.41 -2.03
CA ASN A 132 13.28 -9.19 -1.22
C ASN A 132 12.81 -8.00 -2.06
N LEU A 133 12.39 -6.94 -1.41
CA LEU A 133 11.81 -5.78 -2.09
C LEU A 133 12.79 -5.09 -3.04
N GLU A 134 14.06 -4.95 -2.67
CA GLU A 134 15.08 -4.29 -3.50
C GLU A 134 15.31 -5.05 -4.82
N SER A 135 15.53 -6.37 -4.74
CA SER A 135 15.71 -7.21 -5.93
C SER A 135 14.46 -7.23 -6.81
N LEU A 136 13.26 -7.29 -6.20
CA LEU A 136 12.00 -7.23 -6.94
C LEU A 136 11.84 -5.87 -7.63
N ALA A 137 12.07 -4.76 -6.94
CA ALA A 137 11.98 -3.42 -7.49
C ALA A 137 12.97 -3.22 -8.66
N SER A 138 14.19 -3.74 -8.52
CA SER A 138 15.19 -3.73 -9.59
C SER A 138 14.70 -4.51 -10.83
N ALA A 139 14.21 -5.73 -10.64
CA ALA A 139 13.71 -6.54 -11.75
C ALA A 139 12.47 -5.91 -12.41
N LEU A 140 11.53 -5.38 -11.64
CA LEU A 140 10.35 -4.69 -12.17
C LEU A 140 10.73 -3.45 -13.01
N SER A 141 11.80 -2.74 -12.64
CA SER A 141 12.25 -1.55 -13.38
C SER A 141 12.74 -1.88 -14.79
N GLU A 142 13.18 -3.12 -15.03
CA GLU A 142 13.63 -3.59 -16.35
C GLU A 142 12.48 -3.75 -17.36
N LEU A 143 11.22 -3.79 -16.89
CA LEU A 143 10.04 -3.92 -17.75
C LEU A 143 9.72 -2.64 -18.55
N GLY A 144 10.39 -1.52 -18.24
CA GLY A 144 10.23 -0.24 -18.98
C GLY A 144 8.87 0.42 -18.83
N ILE A 145 8.14 0.11 -17.77
CA ILE A 145 6.84 0.69 -17.40
C ILE A 145 6.92 1.33 -16.01
N TRP A 146 5.93 2.14 -15.67
CA TRP A 146 5.87 2.76 -14.35
C TRP A 146 5.68 1.73 -13.25
N VAL A 147 6.47 1.83 -12.18
CA VAL A 147 6.36 0.99 -10.99
C VAL A 147 6.15 1.90 -9.79
N ARG A 148 4.98 1.79 -9.16
CA ARG A 148 4.58 2.56 -7.98
C ARG A 148 4.48 1.66 -6.78
N LEU A 149 5.14 2.03 -5.67
CA LEU A 149 5.16 1.25 -4.44
C LEU A 149 4.14 1.80 -3.43
N HIS A 150 3.23 0.96 -2.99
CA HIS A 150 2.24 1.28 -1.95
C HIS A 150 2.53 0.53 -0.65
N TYR A 151 2.08 1.09 0.48
CA TYR A 151 2.14 0.47 1.81
C TYR A 151 3.56 0.07 2.23
N VAL A 152 4.50 0.99 2.04
CA VAL A 152 5.92 0.82 2.40
C VAL A 152 6.11 1.21 3.85
N TYR A 153 6.43 0.26 4.71
CA TYR A 153 6.80 0.55 6.10
C TYR A 153 8.23 1.10 6.17
N PRO A 154 8.54 2.09 7.04
CA PRO A 154 9.82 2.79 7.03
C PRO A 154 10.99 1.99 7.65
N TYR A 155 11.20 0.77 7.21
CA TYR A 155 12.39 0.00 7.58
C TYR A 155 13.67 0.61 6.99
N PRO A 156 14.84 0.39 7.61
CA PRO A 156 16.11 0.93 7.10
C PRO A 156 16.43 0.54 5.65
N HIS A 157 16.09 -0.68 5.23
CA HIS A 157 16.39 -1.16 3.86
C HIS A 157 15.58 -0.45 2.76
N VAL A 158 14.52 0.27 3.12
CA VAL A 158 13.75 1.10 2.17
C VAL A 158 14.62 2.24 1.61
N ASP A 159 15.64 2.68 2.34
CA ASP A 159 16.57 3.72 1.87
C ASP A 159 17.26 3.34 0.55
N ALA A 160 17.45 2.04 0.26
CA ALA A 160 18.01 1.55 -0.99
C ALA A 160 17.14 1.80 -2.23
N LEU A 161 15.83 2.05 -2.05
CA LEU A 161 14.91 2.33 -3.14
C LEU A 161 14.99 3.78 -3.64
N ILE A 162 15.44 4.71 -2.79
CA ILE A 162 15.46 6.13 -3.11
C ILE A 162 16.39 6.46 -4.28
N PRO A 163 17.63 5.93 -4.35
CA PRO A 163 18.47 6.09 -5.55
C PRO A 163 17.77 5.58 -6.83
N MET A 164 17.05 4.46 -6.77
CA MET A 164 16.33 3.92 -7.92
C MET A 164 15.21 4.86 -8.39
N MET A 165 14.55 5.57 -7.45
CA MET A 165 13.56 6.60 -7.76
C MET A 165 14.21 7.83 -8.39
N ALA A 166 15.36 8.26 -7.89
CA ALA A 166 16.13 9.38 -8.44
C ALA A 166 16.63 9.09 -9.86
N GLU A 167 17.03 7.85 -10.14
CA GLU A 167 17.45 7.37 -11.46
C GLU A 167 16.26 7.16 -12.43
N GLY A 168 15.03 7.29 -11.98
CA GLY A 168 13.82 7.06 -12.78
C GLY A 168 13.47 5.60 -13.04
N LYS A 169 14.14 4.65 -12.37
CA LYS A 169 13.83 3.21 -12.42
C LYS A 169 12.52 2.87 -11.74
N LEU A 170 12.18 3.58 -10.68
CA LEU A 170 10.89 3.56 -10.00
C LEU A 170 10.25 4.94 -10.10
N LEU A 171 8.94 5.04 -9.92
CA LEU A 171 8.31 6.34 -9.74
C LEU A 171 8.83 7.00 -8.44
N PRO A 172 9.09 8.33 -8.44
CA PRO A 172 9.51 9.06 -7.26
C PRO A 172 8.33 9.24 -6.29
N TYR A 173 7.82 8.14 -5.79
CA TYR A 173 6.62 8.07 -4.98
C TYR A 173 6.73 6.98 -3.92
N ILE A 174 6.40 7.32 -2.69
CA ILE A 174 6.37 6.40 -1.57
C ILE A 174 5.07 6.60 -0.78
N ASP A 175 4.30 5.54 -0.57
CA ASP A 175 3.13 5.52 0.31
C ASP A 175 3.53 4.84 1.62
N MET A 176 3.72 5.65 2.66
CA MET A 176 4.31 5.23 3.93
C MET A 176 3.39 5.61 5.10
N PRO A 177 2.55 4.70 5.60
CA PRO A 177 1.64 4.99 6.71
C PRO A 177 2.40 5.20 8.01
N LEU A 178 2.66 6.44 8.40
CA LEU A 178 3.40 6.80 9.62
C LEU A 178 2.54 6.70 10.88
N GLN A 179 1.23 6.91 10.77
CA GLN A 179 0.21 6.79 11.79
C GLN A 179 0.18 7.90 12.82
N HIS A 180 1.30 8.39 13.33
CA HIS A 180 1.39 9.50 14.29
C HIS A 180 2.77 10.18 14.26
N GLY A 181 2.86 11.42 14.78
CA GLY A 181 4.10 12.17 14.93
C GLY A 181 4.74 12.03 16.32
N ALA A 182 3.95 11.77 17.38
CA ALA A 182 4.46 11.63 18.73
C ALA A 182 4.93 10.20 19.02
N GLN A 183 6.16 10.09 19.53
CA GLN A 183 6.82 8.82 19.88
C GLN A 183 6.00 7.99 20.88
N SER A 184 5.47 8.62 21.91
CA SER A 184 4.66 7.99 22.96
C SER A 184 3.39 7.34 22.40
N VAL A 185 2.71 7.99 21.47
CA VAL A 185 1.54 7.44 20.79
C VAL A 185 1.93 6.24 19.92
N LEU A 186 3.01 6.33 19.15
CA LEU A 186 3.51 5.22 18.33
C LEU A 186 3.91 4.02 19.18
N GLN A 187 4.48 4.23 20.35
CA GLN A 187 4.77 3.15 21.31
C GLN A 187 3.47 2.51 21.82
N ARG A 188 2.45 3.31 22.19
CA ARG A 188 1.12 2.79 22.56
C ARG A 188 0.45 2.04 21.42
N MET A 189 0.65 2.47 20.17
CA MET A 189 0.19 1.77 18.96
C MET A 189 0.96 0.48 18.68
N LYS A 190 2.05 0.19 19.40
CA LYS A 190 3.02 -0.88 19.07
C LYS A 190 3.55 -0.75 17.63
N ARG A 191 3.86 0.49 17.22
CA ARG A 191 4.56 0.76 15.96
C ARG A 191 6.07 0.70 16.21
N PRO A 192 6.79 -0.31 15.67
CA PRO A 192 8.20 -0.53 15.99
C PRO A 192 9.15 0.52 15.40
N ALA A 193 8.80 1.15 14.29
CA ALA A 193 9.60 2.26 13.78
C ALA A 193 9.31 3.49 14.63
N ALA A 194 10.09 3.64 15.65
CA ALA A 194 10.15 4.87 16.39
C ALA A 194 10.35 6.04 15.43
N THR A 195 9.72 7.15 15.75
CA THR A 195 9.86 8.44 15.06
C THR A 195 11.31 8.94 15.01
N GLU A 196 12.19 8.24 15.72
CA GLU A 196 13.60 8.53 15.70
C GLU A 196 14.10 8.65 14.27
N LYS A 197 14.44 9.87 13.92
CA LYS A 197 15.05 10.20 12.64
C LYS A 197 14.14 10.05 11.39
N THR A 198 12.83 9.89 11.54
CA THR A 198 11.94 9.88 10.37
C THR A 198 12.02 11.19 9.60
N LEU A 199 12.05 12.33 10.29
CA LEU A 199 12.25 13.63 9.66
C LEU A 199 13.61 13.74 8.98
N ASP A 200 14.69 13.30 9.63
CA ASP A 200 16.03 13.28 9.04
C ASP A 200 16.11 12.35 7.82
N ARG A 201 15.39 11.23 7.84
CA ARG A 201 15.31 10.33 6.69
C ARG A 201 14.56 10.96 5.54
N ILE A 202 13.42 11.59 5.80
CA ILE A 202 12.64 12.31 4.78
C ILE A 202 13.49 13.41 4.15
N ALA A 203 14.24 14.18 4.95
CA ALA A 203 15.14 15.21 4.44
C ALA A 203 16.20 14.61 3.51
N ARG A 204 16.93 13.58 3.96
CA ARG A 204 17.94 12.88 3.14
C ARG A 204 17.35 12.26 1.87
N TRP A 205 16.16 11.71 1.94
CA TRP A 205 15.51 11.16 0.75
C TRP A 205 15.20 12.24 -0.28
N ARG A 206 14.77 13.42 0.17
CA ARG A 206 14.53 14.57 -0.74
C ARG A 206 15.81 15.16 -1.29
N ASP A 207 16.91 15.12 -0.54
CA ASP A 207 18.23 15.52 -1.06
C ASP A 207 18.67 14.59 -2.19
N LEU A 208 18.42 13.28 -2.07
CA LEU A 208 18.73 12.28 -3.09
C LEU A 208 17.74 12.28 -4.27
N CYS A 209 16.48 12.51 -4.00
CA CYS A 209 15.39 12.49 -4.96
C CYS A 209 14.48 13.72 -4.74
N PRO A 210 14.80 14.88 -5.29
CA PRO A 210 14.05 16.14 -5.08
C PRO A 210 12.58 16.06 -5.48
N ASP A 211 12.26 15.24 -6.47
CA ASP A 211 10.89 15.04 -6.95
C ASP A 211 10.09 14.02 -6.12
N LEU A 212 10.68 13.48 -5.04
CA LEU A 212 10.04 12.45 -4.22
C LEU A 212 8.73 12.95 -3.63
N THR A 213 7.66 12.28 -3.98
CA THR A 213 6.34 12.44 -3.40
C THR A 213 6.13 11.43 -2.29
N ILE A 214 5.78 11.92 -1.11
CA ILE A 214 5.51 11.08 0.06
C ILE A 214 4.04 11.19 0.42
N ARG A 215 3.35 10.07 0.30
CA ARG A 215 2.00 9.88 0.82
C ARG A 215 2.08 9.23 2.20
N SER A 216 1.16 9.58 3.08
CA SER A 216 1.08 8.98 4.43
C SER A 216 -0.36 8.92 4.93
N THR A 217 -0.54 8.15 6.00
CA THR A 217 -1.80 8.02 6.73
C THR A 217 -1.54 8.22 8.21
N PHE A 218 -2.45 8.96 8.87
CA PHE A 218 -2.38 9.28 10.29
C PHE A 218 -3.70 8.97 11.00
N ILE A 219 -3.63 8.81 12.31
CA ILE A 219 -4.77 8.58 13.19
C ILE A 219 -4.71 9.62 14.30
N VAL A 220 -5.79 10.37 14.50
CA VAL A 220 -5.99 11.29 15.63
C VAL A 220 -7.02 10.73 16.60
N GLY A 221 -6.94 11.14 17.86
CA GLY A 221 -7.85 10.68 18.90
C GLY A 221 -7.61 9.22 19.32
N TYR A 222 -6.38 8.75 19.20
CA TYR A 222 -6.00 7.43 19.70
C TYR A 222 -6.17 7.39 21.24
N PRO A 223 -6.62 6.24 21.84
CA PRO A 223 -6.82 6.19 23.28
C PRO A 223 -5.60 6.66 24.07
N GLY A 224 -5.83 7.58 25.02
CA GLY A 224 -4.79 8.24 25.82
C GLY A 224 -3.97 9.30 25.07
N GLU A 225 -4.36 9.71 23.86
CA GLU A 225 -3.72 10.83 23.16
C GLU A 225 -4.00 12.14 23.87
N THR A 226 -2.96 12.80 24.37
CA THR A 226 -3.02 14.09 25.03
C THR A 226 -2.97 15.25 24.03
N GLU A 227 -3.31 16.47 24.50
CA GLU A 227 -3.19 17.67 23.67
C GLU A 227 -1.74 17.93 23.24
N ALA A 228 -0.79 17.78 24.16
CA ALA A 228 0.65 17.95 23.85
C ALA A 228 1.16 16.95 22.80
N GLU A 229 0.60 15.73 22.76
CA GLU A 229 0.94 14.73 21.74
C GLU A 229 0.31 15.08 20.40
N PHE A 230 -0.90 15.65 20.41
CA PHE A 230 -1.53 16.17 19.20
C PHE A 230 -0.79 17.38 18.63
N GLU A 231 -0.39 18.33 19.47
CA GLU A 231 0.47 19.44 19.04
C GLU A 231 1.80 18.94 18.43
N THR A 232 2.42 17.91 19.03
CA THR A 232 3.61 17.27 18.49
C THR A 232 3.34 16.67 17.11
N LEU A 233 2.15 16.10 16.89
CA LEU A 233 1.74 15.60 15.58
C LEU A 233 1.64 16.72 14.55
N LEU A 234 1.02 17.86 14.89
CA LEU A 234 0.92 19.01 13.98
C LEU A 234 2.30 19.57 13.62
N GLN A 235 3.20 19.72 14.60
CA GLN A 235 4.59 20.14 14.37
C GLN A 235 5.35 19.16 13.47
N PHE A 236 5.11 17.85 13.64
CA PHE A 236 5.70 16.83 12.77
C PHE A 236 5.23 17.01 11.32
N ILE A 237 3.92 17.20 11.08
CA ILE A 237 3.36 17.40 9.73
C ILE A 237 3.91 18.67 9.10
N GLU A 238 3.96 19.76 9.86
CA GLU A 238 4.51 21.04 9.40
C GLU A 238 5.99 20.91 8.98
N THR A 239 6.78 20.17 9.77
CA THR A 239 8.21 19.95 9.47
C THR A 239 8.40 18.95 8.31
N ALA A 240 7.63 17.86 8.30
CA ALA A 240 7.76 16.80 7.32
C ALA A 240 7.33 17.23 5.91
N GLN A 241 6.44 18.22 5.78
CA GLN A 241 5.97 18.74 4.47
C GLN A 241 5.56 17.61 3.53
N LEU A 242 4.72 16.67 4.00
CA LEU A 242 4.29 15.54 3.19
C LEU A 242 3.34 15.97 2.08
N ASP A 243 3.35 15.26 0.96
CA ASP A 243 2.64 15.68 -0.25
C ASP A 243 1.15 15.33 -0.22
N ARG A 244 0.85 14.12 0.24
CA ARG A 244 -0.51 13.59 0.36
C ARG A 244 -0.69 12.94 1.72
N ILE A 245 -1.67 13.38 2.48
CA ILE A 245 -1.99 12.77 3.78
C ILE A 245 -3.49 12.46 3.86
N GLY A 246 -3.79 11.22 4.28
CA GLY A 246 -5.08 10.85 4.84
C GLY A 246 -5.02 10.88 6.35
N CYS A 247 -6.01 11.47 7.00
CA CYS A 247 -6.16 11.43 8.45
C CYS A 247 -7.49 10.76 8.81
N PHE A 248 -7.43 9.83 9.78
CA PHE A 248 -8.60 9.15 10.31
C PHE A 248 -8.77 9.46 11.80
N GLN A 249 -9.99 9.66 12.22
CA GLN A 249 -10.34 9.63 13.63
C GLN A 249 -10.25 8.16 14.10
N TYR A 250 -9.68 7.94 15.29
CA TYR A 250 -9.64 6.59 15.84
C TYR A 250 -11.05 6.00 15.98
N SER A 251 -11.25 4.84 15.42
CA SER A 251 -12.49 4.05 15.52
C SER A 251 -12.22 2.73 16.22
N ALA A 252 -13.04 2.39 17.19
CA ALA A 252 -12.94 1.16 17.96
C ALA A 252 -13.40 -0.05 17.13
N VAL A 253 -12.49 -0.61 16.34
CA VAL A 253 -12.77 -1.80 15.54
C VAL A 253 -12.82 -3.02 16.44
N LYS A 254 -13.88 -3.83 16.34
CA LYS A 254 -14.03 -5.05 17.15
C LYS A 254 -12.83 -5.98 16.99
N GLY A 255 -12.22 -6.37 18.10
CA GLY A 255 -11.03 -7.23 18.13
C GLY A 255 -9.70 -6.50 18.11
N ALA A 256 -9.68 -5.18 17.96
CA ALA A 256 -8.46 -4.40 18.08
C ALA A 256 -8.06 -4.21 19.55
N ALA A 257 -6.82 -4.54 19.88
CA ALA A 257 -6.30 -4.45 21.25
C ALA A 257 -6.27 -3.02 21.81
N ALA A 258 -6.33 -2.01 20.95
CA ALA A 258 -6.41 -0.61 21.37
C ALA A 258 -7.72 -0.26 22.08
N ASN A 259 -8.78 -1.04 21.89
CA ASN A 259 -10.07 -0.82 22.55
C ASN A 259 -10.01 -1.02 24.08
N GLU A 260 -8.99 -1.74 24.56
CA GLU A 260 -8.76 -2.02 25.97
C GLU A 260 -7.85 -0.97 26.64
N LEU A 261 -7.37 0.02 25.89
CA LEU A 261 -6.55 1.07 26.44
C LEU A 261 -7.42 2.07 27.24
N PRO A 262 -6.87 2.63 28.34
CA PRO A 262 -7.56 3.65 29.11
C PRO A 262 -7.68 4.97 28.35
N ASP A 263 -8.47 5.88 28.91
CA ASP A 263 -8.58 7.27 28.50
C ASP A 263 -9.00 7.44 27.02
N PRO A 264 -10.18 6.91 26.64
CA PRO A 264 -10.70 7.12 25.29
C PRO A 264 -10.93 8.61 25.04
N VAL A 265 -10.47 9.09 23.89
CA VAL A 265 -10.68 10.50 23.51
C VAL A 265 -12.14 10.70 23.10
N PRO A 266 -12.84 11.74 23.60
CA PRO A 266 -14.21 12.06 23.21
C PRO A 266 -14.34 12.32 21.71
N GLU A 267 -15.51 12.00 21.12
CA GLU A 267 -15.74 12.12 19.68
C GLU A 267 -15.60 13.56 19.17
N GLU A 268 -16.09 14.54 19.95
CA GLU A 268 -15.93 15.96 19.64
C GLU A 268 -14.46 16.40 19.58
N ILE A 269 -13.62 15.87 20.46
CA ILE A 269 -12.17 16.16 20.45
C ILE A 269 -11.50 15.49 19.25
N LYS A 270 -11.91 14.27 18.89
CA LYS A 270 -11.41 13.62 17.67
C LYS A 270 -11.77 14.40 16.42
N ALA A 271 -13.01 14.91 16.34
CA ALA A 271 -13.47 15.69 15.22
C ALA A 271 -12.69 17.00 15.09
N ASP A 272 -12.52 17.73 16.20
CA ASP A 272 -11.76 18.99 16.25
C ASP A 272 -10.29 18.77 15.84
N ARG A 273 -9.61 17.74 16.38
CA ARG A 273 -8.24 17.38 15.99
C ARG A 273 -8.12 17.00 14.51
N TRP A 274 -9.11 16.29 13.99
CA TRP A 274 -9.14 15.94 12.59
C TRP A 274 -9.27 17.19 11.69
N GLU A 275 -10.15 18.13 12.06
CA GLU A 275 -10.32 19.38 11.32
C GLU A 275 -9.05 20.22 11.31
N GLN A 276 -8.40 20.41 12.46
CA GLN A 276 -7.14 21.14 12.59
C GLN A 276 -6.04 20.48 11.75
N PHE A 277 -5.91 19.15 11.84
CA PHE A 277 -4.94 18.38 11.09
C PHE A 277 -5.15 18.53 9.57
N MET A 278 -6.40 18.39 9.11
CA MET A 278 -6.72 18.47 7.69
C MET A 278 -6.57 19.89 7.14
N ALA A 279 -6.87 20.91 7.93
CA ALA A 279 -6.64 22.31 7.55
C ALA A 279 -5.15 22.59 7.33
N LEU A 280 -4.29 22.15 8.25
CA LEU A 280 -2.84 22.26 8.10
C LEU A 280 -2.34 21.52 6.84
N GLN A 281 -2.78 20.29 6.66
CA GLN A 281 -2.37 19.49 5.48
C GLN A 281 -2.85 20.10 4.16
N GLN A 282 -4.05 20.66 4.12
CA GLN A 282 -4.57 21.36 2.96
C GLN A 282 -3.69 22.55 2.57
N SER A 283 -3.25 23.32 3.56
CA SER A 283 -2.32 24.46 3.36
C SER A 283 -0.98 23.98 2.77
N ILE A 284 -0.39 22.92 3.34
CA ILE A 284 0.87 22.33 2.87
C ILE A 284 0.70 21.82 1.43
N SER A 285 -0.37 21.07 1.16
CA SER A 285 -0.64 20.52 -0.17
C SER A 285 -0.82 21.62 -1.22
N ALA A 286 -1.58 22.67 -0.90
CA ALA A 286 -1.79 23.81 -1.78
C ALA A 286 -0.46 24.50 -2.12
N SER A 287 0.38 24.77 -1.10
CA SER A 287 1.71 25.36 -1.30
C SER A 287 2.61 24.50 -2.21
N LYS A 288 2.59 23.18 -2.01
CA LYS A 288 3.38 22.26 -2.86
C LYS A 288 2.85 22.18 -4.28
N LEU A 289 1.54 22.15 -4.48
CA LEU A 289 0.93 22.17 -5.81
C LEU A 289 1.23 23.48 -6.56
N GLN A 290 1.18 24.62 -5.86
CA GLN A 290 1.52 25.92 -6.45
C GLN A 290 2.95 25.95 -7.00
N ARG A 291 3.90 25.28 -6.35
CA ARG A 291 5.29 25.15 -6.85
C ARG A 291 5.41 24.36 -8.16
N LYS A 292 4.41 23.54 -8.50
CA LYS A 292 4.38 22.77 -9.76
C LYS A 292 3.77 23.55 -10.92
N VAL A 293 3.15 24.70 -10.65
CA VAL A 293 2.59 25.57 -11.71
C VAL A 293 3.72 26.06 -12.61
N GLY A 294 3.52 25.96 -13.92
CA GLY A 294 4.53 26.33 -14.93
C GLY A 294 5.59 25.26 -15.20
N THR A 295 5.54 24.11 -14.52
CA THR A 295 6.45 22.98 -14.81
C THR A 295 5.82 22.01 -15.82
N THR A 296 6.67 21.31 -16.57
CA THR A 296 6.22 20.23 -17.45
C THR A 296 6.16 18.91 -16.67
N GLN A 297 5.02 18.22 -16.75
CA GLN A 297 4.80 16.94 -16.08
C GLN A 297 4.48 15.85 -17.09
N GLN A 298 5.03 14.66 -16.86
CA GLN A 298 4.64 13.46 -17.60
C GLN A 298 3.37 12.87 -16.97
N ILE A 299 2.35 12.61 -17.79
CA ILE A 299 1.04 12.15 -17.35
C ILE A 299 0.71 10.81 -18.01
N LEU A 300 0.24 9.84 -17.23
CA LEU A 300 -0.44 8.65 -17.71
C LEU A 300 -1.94 8.95 -17.75
N ILE A 301 -2.52 8.96 -18.95
CA ILE A 301 -3.94 9.26 -19.12
C ILE A 301 -4.80 8.09 -18.63
N ASP A 302 -5.70 8.37 -17.69
CA ASP A 302 -6.63 7.40 -17.13
C ASP A 302 -7.96 7.37 -17.89
N THR A 303 -8.50 8.54 -18.24
CA THR A 303 -9.77 8.65 -18.98
C THR A 303 -9.70 9.74 -20.04
N VAL A 304 -10.42 9.53 -21.13
CA VAL A 304 -10.62 10.51 -22.20
C VAL A 304 -12.13 10.66 -22.43
N SER A 305 -12.62 11.89 -22.45
CA SER A 305 -13.99 12.25 -22.79
C SER A 305 -14.04 13.46 -23.70
N ASP A 306 -15.23 13.83 -24.20
CA ASP A 306 -15.44 15.03 -25.01
C ASP A 306 -15.17 16.33 -24.22
N GLU A 307 -15.27 16.28 -22.89
CA GLU A 307 -15.03 17.41 -21.99
C GLU A 307 -13.54 17.57 -21.60
N GLY A 308 -12.71 16.54 -21.86
CA GLY A 308 -11.29 16.56 -21.54
C GLY A 308 -10.74 15.20 -21.16
N SER A 309 -9.48 15.20 -20.71
CA SER A 309 -8.80 14.00 -20.28
C SER A 309 -8.33 14.14 -18.82
N THR A 310 -8.41 13.05 -18.07
CA THR A 310 -7.83 12.95 -16.72
C THR A 310 -6.70 11.94 -16.70
N GLY A 311 -5.74 12.14 -15.82
CA GLY A 311 -4.63 11.22 -15.69
C GLY A 311 -3.80 11.51 -14.44
N ARG A 312 -2.85 10.63 -14.17
CA ARG A 312 -1.94 10.71 -13.04
C ARG A 312 -0.54 11.09 -13.49
N THR A 313 0.11 11.92 -12.70
CA THR A 313 1.53 12.22 -12.89
C THR A 313 2.41 11.12 -12.29
N ARG A 314 3.73 11.24 -12.48
CA ARG A 314 4.69 10.37 -11.78
C ARG A 314 4.60 10.50 -10.26
N ALA A 315 4.12 11.65 -9.79
CA ALA A 315 3.96 11.97 -8.36
C ALA A 315 2.60 11.53 -7.78
N ASP A 316 1.63 11.17 -8.59
CA ASP A 316 0.24 10.77 -8.31
C ASP A 316 -0.79 11.74 -8.86
#